data_78f559216e4364ce1c256cb1855d223b
#
_entry.id   78f559216e4364ce1c256cb1855d223b
#
_cell.length_a   1.000
_cell.length_b   1.000
_cell.length_c   1.000
_cell.angle_alpha   90.00
_cell.angle_beta   90.00
_cell.angle_gamma   90.00
#
_symmetry.space_group_name_H-M   'P 1'
#
loop_
_entity.id
_entity.type
_entity.pdbx_description
1 polymer ?
#
loop_
_entity_poly.entity_id
_entity_poly.type
_entity_poly.pdbx_seq_one_letter_code
_entity_poly.pdbx_strand_id
1 'polypeptide(L)'
;LLAQSAGNTMTTILTIHVPSTPGRAVNTLVVIRNGTIVARYAKLHLYDAFSIQESRRVDPGDELPPLLEIDGFKIGLMTCYDLRFPELALHLALQGANVLVLPAAWVRGPLKEHHWATLLAARALDTTCYVVAAGECGTKNIGQSRVVDPLGVTIAAAAEAPHVLVGGINSE
;
A
#
# COMPACT_ATOMS: atom_id res chain seq x y z
N LEU A 1 3.52 17.56 -6.69
CA LEU A 1 4.29 16.33 -6.41
C LEU A 1 5.35 16.06 -7.47
N LEU A 2 5.01 15.95 -8.77
CA LEU A 2 5.99 15.67 -9.83
C LEU A 2 7.13 16.71 -9.83
N ALA A 3 6.79 18.00 -9.82
CA ALA A 3 7.79 19.07 -9.78
C ALA A 3 8.65 19.04 -8.51
N GLN A 4 8.08 18.61 -7.37
CA GLN A 4 8.81 18.50 -6.10
C GLN A 4 9.76 17.29 -6.05
N SER A 5 9.46 16.23 -6.81
CA SER A 5 10.32 15.05 -6.91
C SER A 5 11.44 15.20 -7.96
N ALA A 6 11.36 16.22 -8.81
CA ALA A 6 12.38 16.49 -9.82
C ALA A 6 13.73 16.85 -9.16
N GLY A 7 14.80 16.22 -9.60
CA GLY A 7 16.15 16.48 -9.09
C GLY A 7 16.48 15.83 -7.75
N ASN A 8 15.60 15.00 -7.17
CA ASN A 8 15.93 14.19 -6.01
C ASN A 8 15.92 12.68 -6.33
N THR A 9 16.60 11.90 -5.52
CA THR A 9 16.73 10.44 -5.69
C THR A 9 15.60 9.65 -5.01
N MET A 10 14.74 10.32 -4.26
CA MET A 10 13.67 9.67 -3.48
C MET A 10 12.58 9.11 -4.40
N THR A 11 12.16 7.88 -4.14
CA THR A 11 10.98 7.29 -4.75
C THR A 11 9.77 7.53 -3.86
N THR A 12 8.71 8.11 -4.43
CA THR A 12 7.45 8.38 -3.73
C THR A 12 6.37 7.44 -4.24
N ILE A 13 5.69 6.74 -3.32
CA ILE A 13 4.59 5.81 -3.64
C ILE A 13 3.33 6.30 -2.93
N LEU A 14 2.27 6.54 -3.68
CA LEU A 14 0.97 7.00 -3.14
C LEU A 14 -0.18 6.56 -4.05
N THR A 15 -1.41 6.71 -3.55
CA THR A 15 -2.63 6.48 -4.34
C THR A 15 -3.32 7.77 -4.72
N ILE A 16 -3.87 7.80 -5.92
CA ILE A 16 -4.71 8.89 -6.45
C ILE A 16 -5.96 8.31 -7.11
N HIS A 17 -7.01 9.09 -7.21
CA HIS A 17 -8.18 8.75 -8.02
C HIS A 17 -8.03 9.38 -9.41
N VAL A 18 -7.92 8.54 -10.43
CA VAL A 18 -7.82 8.96 -11.83
C VAL A 18 -9.22 8.89 -12.45
N PRO A 19 -9.78 9.98 -13.00
CA PRO A 19 -11.08 9.93 -13.68
C PRO A 19 -11.12 8.87 -14.78
N SER A 20 -12.20 8.11 -14.85
CA SER A 20 -12.46 7.10 -15.89
C SER A 20 -13.65 7.50 -16.75
N THR A 21 -14.86 7.13 -16.37
CA THR A 21 -16.10 7.56 -17.01
C THR A 21 -16.78 8.67 -16.20
N PRO A 22 -17.78 9.41 -16.72
CA PRO A 22 -18.45 10.46 -15.97
C PRO A 22 -18.95 9.99 -14.59
N GLY A 23 -18.48 10.65 -13.53
CA GLY A 23 -18.83 10.34 -12.14
C GLY A 23 -18.09 9.14 -11.53
N ARG A 24 -17.14 8.53 -12.23
CA ARG A 24 -16.34 7.39 -11.77
C ARG A 24 -14.84 7.68 -11.87
N ALA A 25 -14.06 6.90 -11.13
CA ALA A 25 -12.60 6.98 -11.12
C ALA A 25 -12.00 5.59 -10.94
N VAL A 26 -10.70 5.46 -11.21
CA VAL A 26 -9.88 4.30 -10.84
C VAL A 26 -8.98 4.70 -9.68
N ASN A 27 -8.98 3.93 -8.61
CA ASN A 27 -8.02 4.10 -7.52
C ASN A 27 -6.66 3.57 -7.99
N THR A 28 -5.74 4.48 -8.25
CA THR A 28 -4.47 4.17 -8.90
C THR A 28 -3.31 4.47 -7.94
N LEU A 29 -2.53 3.46 -7.62
CA LEU A 29 -1.23 3.65 -7.00
C LEU A 29 -0.26 4.12 -8.06
N VAL A 30 0.49 5.18 -7.75
CA VAL A 30 1.52 5.73 -8.63
C VAL A 30 2.86 5.73 -7.92
N VAL A 31 3.91 5.42 -8.67
CA VAL A 31 5.29 5.51 -8.23
C VAL A 31 5.97 6.64 -8.97
N ILE A 32 6.49 7.60 -8.23
CA ILE A 32 7.11 8.81 -8.75
C ILE A 32 8.60 8.78 -8.42
N ARG A 33 9.45 8.98 -9.42
CA ARG A 33 10.89 9.14 -9.28
C ARG A 33 11.37 10.23 -10.23
N ASN A 34 12.19 11.13 -9.72
CA ASN A 34 12.80 12.22 -10.51
C ASN A 34 11.79 12.96 -11.43
N GLY A 35 10.65 13.38 -10.89
CA GLY A 35 9.64 14.17 -11.60
C GLY A 35 8.76 13.38 -12.57
N THR A 36 8.90 12.06 -12.67
CA THR A 36 8.13 11.22 -13.59
C THR A 36 7.40 10.09 -12.87
N ILE A 37 6.27 9.66 -13.42
CA ILE A 37 5.58 8.45 -12.96
C ILE A 37 6.25 7.26 -13.66
N VAL A 38 6.92 6.41 -12.88
CA VAL A 38 7.67 5.24 -13.38
C VAL A 38 6.85 3.95 -13.34
N ALA A 39 5.80 3.89 -12.52
CA ALA A 39 4.88 2.75 -12.49
C ALA A 39 3.48 3.19 -12.03
N ARG A 40 2.49 2.40 -12.41
CA ARG A 40 1.09 2.53 -12.00
C ARG A 40 0.52 1.16 -11.68
N TYR A 41 -0.42 1.15 -10.73
CA TYR A 41 -1.21 -0.03 -10.41
C TYR A 41 -2.65 0.39 -10.12
N ALA A 42 -3.61 -0.05 -10.93
CA ALA A 42 -5.03 0.12 -10.68
C ALA A 42 -5.50 -0.91 -9.64
N LYS A 43 -6.05 -0.45 -8.52
CA LYS A 43 -6.48 -1.30 -7.42
C LYS A 43 -7.45 -2.39 -7.89
N LEU A 44 -7.09 -3.66 -7.65
CA LEU A 44 -7.90 -4.82 -8.03
C LEU A 44 -9.10 -5.03 -7.11
N HIS A 45 -8.91 -5.00 -5.79
CA HIS A 45 -9.93 -5.36 -4.82
C HIS A 45 -10.59 -4.12 -4.24
N LEU A 46 -11.79 -3.81 -4.72
CA LEU A 46 -12.59 -2.68 -4.20
C LEU A 46 -13.18 -3.01 -2.83
N TYR A 47 -13.28 -1.98 -1.98
CA TYR A 47 -13.83 -2.12 -0.64
C TYR A 47 -15.36 -2.06 -0.68
N ASP A 48 -15.98 -3.20 -0.94
CA ASP A 48 -17.43 -3.40 -0.89
C ASP A 48 -17.78 -4.25 0.35
N ALA A 49 -17.60 -3.66 1.53
CA ALA A 49 -17.84 -4.35 2.78
C ALA A 49 -18.45 -3.41 3.82
N PHE A 50 -19.22 -3.99 4.70
CA PHE A 50 -20.00 -3.26 5.71
C PHE A 50 -20.97 -2.27 5.04
N SER A 51 -20.94 -0.99 5.42
CA SER A 51 -21.78 0.06 4.84
C SER A 51 -21.14 0.80 3.66
N ILE A 52 -19.93 0.41 3.25
CA ILE A 52 -19.18 1.07 2.18
C ILE A 52 -19.24 0.23 0.92
N GLN A 53 -19.51 0.89 -0.20
CA GLN A 53 -19.50 0.29 -1.54
C GLN A 53 -18.64 1.18 -2.46
N GLU A 54 -17.34 0.89 -2.49
CA GLU A 54 -16.38 1.62 -3.33
C GLU A 54 -16.74 1.48 -4.82
N SER A 55 -17.23 0.30 -5.23
CA SER A 55 -17.63 0.00 -6.61
C SER A 55 -18.71 0.90 -7.20
N ARG A 56 -19.46 1.63 -6.37
CA ARG A 56 -20.43 2.62 -6.87
C ARG A 56 -19.79 3.78 -7.62
N ARG A 57 -18.53 4.13 -7.30
CA ARG A 57 -17.83 5.29 -7.86
C ARG A 57 -16.43 4.97 -8.39
N VAL A 58 -15.93 3.79 -8.10
CA VAL A 58 -14.59 3.36 -8.49
C VAL A 58 -14.68 2.14 -9.38
N ASP A 59 -13.94 2.13 -10.47
CA ASP A 59 -13.78 0.98 -11.33
C ASP A 59 -12.59 0.15 -10.86
N PRO A 60 -12.68 -1.19 -10.80
CA PRO A 60 -11.57 -2.05 -10.45
C PRO A 60 -10.50 -2.03 -11.54
N GLY A 61 -9.27 -2.30 -11.15
CA GLY A 61 -8.23 -2.71 -12.09
C GLY A 61 -8.43 -4.15 -12.56
N ASP A 62 -7.75 -4.53 -13.61
CA ASP A 62 -7.80 -5.85 -14.25
C ASP A 62 -6.41 -6.44 -14.49
N GLU A 63 -5.36 -5.70 -14.15
CA GLU A 63 -3.97 -6.11 -14.29
C GLU A 63 -3.28 -6.26 -12.94
N LEU A 64 -2.44 -7.29 -12.81
CA LEU A 64 -1.59 -7.47 -11.64
C LEU A 64 -0.54 -6.36 -11.55
N PRO A 65 -0.18 -5.90 -10.33
CA PRO A 65 0.80 -4.85 -10.18
C PRO A 65 2.19 -5.29 -10.64
N PRO A 66 2.95 -4.40 -11.30
CA PRO A 66 4.33 -4.69 -11.66
C PRO A 66 5.22 -4.71 -10.40
N LEU A 67 6.31 -5.48 -10.46
CA LEU A 67 7.40 -5.33 -9.50
C LEU A 67 8.27 -4.14 -9.88
N LEU A 68 8.80 -3.47 -8.86
CA LEU A 68 9.78 -2.40 -9.01
C LEU A 68 11.10 -2.81 -8.37
N GLU A 69 12.19 -2.34 -8.94
CA GLU A 69 13.50 -2.47 -8.33
C GLU A 69 13.95 -1.10 -7.79
N ILE A 70 14.22 -1.05 -6.49
CA ILE A 70 14.66 0.17 -5.78
C ILE A 70 15.81 -0.24 -4.85
N ASP A 71 17.00 0.26 -5.13
CA ASP A 71 18.21 0.06 -4.31
C ASP A 71 18.48 -1.43 -3.97
N GLY A 72 18.27 -2.32 -4.95
CA GLY A 72 18.46 -3.76 -4.79
C GLY A 72 17.27 -4.51 -4.17
N PHE A 73 16.22 -3.82 -3.73
CA PHE A 73 14.98 -4.43 -3.28
C PHE A 73 13.98 -4.55 -4.41
N LYS A 74 13.26 -5.68 -4.44
CA LYS A 74 12.11 -5.89 -5.33
C LYS A 74 10.83 -5.56 -4.58
N ILE A 75 10.17 -4.50 -5.02
CA ILE A 75 9.00 -3.92 -4.34
C ILE A 75 7.73 -4.42 -5.02
N GLY A 76 6.88 -5.09 -4.26
CA GLY A 76 5.51 -5.44 -4.65
C GLY A 76 4.54 -4.34 -4.20
N LEU A 77 3.62 -3.97 -5.10
CA LEU A 77 2.66 -2.88 -4.86
C LEU A 77 1.28 -3.44 -4.50
N MET A 78 0.69 -2.93 -3.44
CA MET A 78 -0.66 -3.25 -3.00
C MET A 78 -1.37 -1.95 -2.58
N THR A 79 -2.71 -1.94 -2.56
CA THR A 79 -3.49 -0.78 -2.12
C THR A 79 -4.58 -1.18 -1.12
N CYS A 80 -4.49 -0.67 0.10
CA CYS A 80 -5.57 -0.70 1.12
C CYS A 80 -6.22 -2.09 1.26
N TYR A 81 -7.42 -2.28 0.68
CA TYR A 81 -8.22 -3.51 0.81
C TYR A 81 -7.56 -4.76 0.21
N ASP A 82 -6.58 -4.60 -0.69
CA ASP A 82 -5.75 -5.70 -1.21
C ASP A 82 -5.09 -6.49 -0.08
N LEU A 83 -4.84 -5.86 1.08
CA LEU A 83 -4.29 -6.51 2.27
C LEU A 83 -5.09 -7.73 2.73
N ARG A 84 -6.40 -7.78 2.45
CA ARG A 84 -7.27 -8.91 2.80
C ARG A 84 -7.19 -10.10 1.86
N PHE A 85 -6.48 -9.96 0.76
CA PHE A 85 -6.35 -10.97 -0.29
C PHE A 85 -4.91 -11.50 -0.30
N PRO A 86 -4.65 -12.60 0.45
CA PRO A 86 -3.31 -13.18 0.55
C PRO A 86 -2.74 -13.62 -0.81
N GLU A 87 -3.62 -13.94 -1.76
CA GLU A 87 -3.24 -14.40 -3.09
C GLU A 87 -2.43 -13.34 -3.84
N LEU A 88 -2.76 -12.06 -3.70
CA LEU A 88 -2.02 -10.97 -4.34
C LEU A 88 -0.62 -10.82 -3.72
N ALA A 89 -0.53 -10.84 -2.39
CA ALA A 89 0.75 -10.77 -1.68
C ALA A 89 1.64 -11.95 -2.04
N LEU A 90 1.08 -13.17 -2.05
CA LEU A 90 1.79 -14.38 -2.43
C LEU A 90 2.26 -14.34 -3.89
N HIS A 91 1.40 -13.88 -4.81
CA HIS A 91 1.79 -13.71 -6.21
C HIS A 91 3.01 -12.80 -6.34
N LEU A 92 3.01 -11.64 -5.67
CA LEU A 92 4.13 -10.70 -5.70
C LEU A 92 5.42 -11.32 -5.14
N ALA A 93 5.32 -12.05 -4.03
CA ALA A 93 6.46 -12.75 -3.43
C ALA A 93 7.02 -13.82 -4.37
N LEU A 94 6.17 -14.62 -5.02
CA LEU A 94 6.59 -15.63 -6.00
C LEU A 94 7.25 -15.03 -7.25
N GLN A 95 6.90 -13.78 -7.60
CA GLN A 95 7.60 -13.02 -8.63
C GLN A 95 8.95 -12.47 -8.14
N GLY A 96 9.26 -12.63 -6.86
CA GLY A 96 10.52 -12.26 -6.24
C GLY A 96 10.49 -10.96 -5.44
N ALA A 97 9.30 -10.43 -5.11
CA ALA A 97 9.22 -9.31 -4.16
C ALA A 97 9.83 -9.71 -2.82
N ASN A 98 10.59 -8.80 -2.20
CA ASN A 98 11.08 -8.92 -0.83
C ASN A 98 10.58 -7.78 0.07
N VAL A 99 9.90 -6.80 -0.52
CA VAL A 99 9.19 -5.73 0.19
C VAL A 99 7.81 -5.56 -0.43
N LEU A 100 6.77 -5.54 0.39
CA LEU A 100 5.40 -5.19 0.00
C LEU A 100 5.09 -3.78 0.50
N VAL A 101 4.69 -2.88 -0.39
CA VAL A 101 4.32 -1.50 -0.05
C VAL A 101 2.81 -1.32 -0.17
N LEU A 102 2.19 -0.75 0.85
CA LEU A 102 0.74 -0.64 0.99
C LEU A 102 0.30 0.75 1.49
N PRO A 103 0.05 1.73 0.63
CA PRO A 103 -0.71 2.93 1.02
C PRO A 103 -2.19 2.58 1.25
N ALA A 104 -2.80 3.13 2.30
CA ALA A 104 -4.17 2.80 2.68
C ALA A 104 -4.90 3.96 3.36
N ALA A 105 -6.18 4.14 3.04
CA ALA A 105 -7.17 4.86 3.83
C ALA A 105 -8.02 3.83 4.60
N TRP A 106 -7.45 3.23 5.66
CA TRP A 106 -8.10 2.15 6.42
C TRP A 106 -9.16 2.71 7.34
N VAL A 107 -10.42 2.50 6.99
CA VAL A 107 -11.57 3.12 7.66
C VAL A 107 -11.72 2.61 9.10
N ARG A 108 -12.02 3.53 10.03
CA ARG A 108 -12.33 3.22 11.42
C ARG A 108 -13.57 2.33 11.53
N GLY A 109 -13.66 1.57 12.61
CA GLY A 109 -14.78 0.69 12.92
C GLY A 109 -14.38 -0.39 13.93
N PRO A 110 -15.29 -1.26 14.34
CA PRO A 110 -15.00 -2.31 15.30
C PRO A 110 -13.81 -3.18 14.86
N LEU A 111 -12.80 -3.32 15.72
CA LEU A 111 -11.61 -4.13 15.55
C LEU A 111 -10.75 -3.78 14.30
N LYS A 112 -10.93 -2.60 13.70
CA LYS A 112 -10.22 -2.24 12.47
C LYS A 112 -8.71 -2.09 12.68
N GLU A 113 -8.29 -1.56 13.81
CA GLU A 113 -6.88 -1.47 14.22
C GLU A 113 -6.26 -2.86 14.41
N HIS A 114 -7.02 -3.77 15.05
CA HIS A 114 -6.61 -5.17 15.22
C HIS A 114 -6.48 -5.88 13.87
N HIS A 115 -7.48 -5.74 12.98
CA HIS A 115 -7.40 -6.31 11.63
C HIS A 115 -6.19 -5.79 10.85
N TRP A 116 -5.92 -4.48 10.93
CA TRP A 116 -4.77 -3.86 10.28
C TRP A 116 -3.46 -4.47 10.75
N ALA A 117 -3.22 -4.48 12.06
CA ALA A 117 -2.00 -5.03 12.64
C ALA A 117 -1.81 -6.53 12.32
N THR A 118 -2.88 -7.31 12.49
CA THR A 118 -2.85 -8.76 12.25
C THR A 118 -2.59 -9.11 10.80
N LEU A 119 -3.27 -8.43 9.86
CA LEU A 119 -3.11 -8.72 8.44
C LEU A 119 -1.74 -8.30 7.91
N LEU A 120 -1.19 -7.18 8.37
CA LEU A 120 0.18 -6.77 7.99
C LEU A 120 1.21 -7.81 8.44
N ALA A 121 1.12 -8.26 9.69
CA ALA A 121 1.99 -9.31 10.21
C ALA A 121 1.80 -10.64 9.47
N ALA A 122 0.55 -11.03 9.17
CA ALA A 122 0.25 -12.23 8.39
C ALA A 122 0.88 -12.17 6.99
N ARG A 123 0.75 -11.04 6.27
CA ARG A 123 1.38 -10.89 4.94
C ARG A 123 2.90 -11.01 5.01
N ALA A 124 3.53 -10.41 6.03
CA ALA A 124 4.98 -10.55 6.22
C ALA A 124 5.39 -12.02 6.44
N LEU A 125 4.69 -12.74 7.30
CA LEU A 125 4.95 -14.15 7.60
C LEU A 125 4.67 -15.07 6.41
N ASP A 126 3.53 -14.89 5.73
CA ASP A 126 3.12 -15.74 4.60
C ASP A 126 4.10 -15.65 3.41
N THR A 127 4.72 -14.47 3.23
CA THR A 127 5.53 -14.15 2.05
C THR A 127 7.02 -14.03 2.35
N THR A 128 7.41 -14.01 3.63
CA THR A 128 8.78 -13.69 4.08
C THR A 128 9.29 -12.34 3.53
N CYS A 129 8.38 -11.38 3.34
CA CYS A 129 8.69 -10.04 2.88
C CYS A 129 8.60 -9.02 4.03
N TYR A 130 9.36 -7.93 3.91
CA TYR A 130 9.02 -6.71 4.65
C TYR A 130 7.67 -6.18 4.19
N VAL A 131 6.87 -5.62 5.10
CA VAL A 131 5.63 -4.93 4.76
C VAL A 131 5.72 -3.48 5.23
N VAL A 132 5.66 -2.54 4.29
CA VAL A 132 5.71 -1.10 4.54
C VAL A 132 4.32 -0.52 4.26
N ALA A 133 3.58 -0.20 5.32
CA ALA A 133 2.21 0.27 5.21
C ALA A 133 2.09 1.72 5.66
N ALA A 134 1.62 2.59 4.75
CA ALA A 134 1.34 4.00 5.02
C ALA A 134 -0.17 4.21 5.20
N GLY A 135 -0.62 4.44 6.43
CA GLY A 135 -2.03 4.64 6.78
C GLY A 135 -2.40 6.12 6.80
N GLU A 136 -3.41 6.51 6.03
CA GLU A 136 -4.02 7.83 6.15
C GLU A 136 -4.63 7.99 7.54
N CYS A 137 -4.30 9.09 8.21
CA CYS A 137 -4.84 9.44 9.52
C CYS A 137 -5.95 10.49 9.40
N GLY A 138 -6.86 10.50 10.36
CA GLY A 138 -7.94 11.48 10.40
C GLY A 138 -9.18 10.96 11.12
N THR A 139 -10.28 11.70 11.03
CA THR A 139 -11.51 11.34 11.72
C THR A 139 -12.15 10.05 11.20
N LYS A 140 -11.93 9.71 9.94
CA LYS A 140 -12.52 8.53 9.30
C LYS A 140 -11.57 7.34 9.21
N ASN A 141 -10.27 7.56 9.27
CA ASN A 141 -9.24 6.55 9.06
C ASN A 141 -8.37 6.37 10.30
N ILE A 142 -7.80 5.17 10.47
CA ILE A 142 -7.08 4.80 11.69
C ILE A 142 -5.66 5.35 11.78
N GLY A 143 -5.05 5.76 10.66
CA GLY A 143 -3.62 6.04 10.64
C GLY A 143 -2.80 4.77 10.81
N GLN A 144 -1.98 4.70 11.85
CA GLN A 144 -1.21 3.54 12.28
C GLN A 144 -0.29 2.97 11.19
N SER A 145 0.43 3.84 10.46
CA SER A 145 1.49 3.41 9.55
C SER A 145 2.45 2.45 10.24
N ARG A 146 2.92 1.42 9.54
CA ARG A 146 3.80 0.39 10.10
C ARG A 146 4.84 -0.10 9.12
N VAL A 147 5.98 -0.50 9.68
CA VAL A 147 6.96 -1.36 9.02
C VAL A 147 7.01 -2.67 9.79
N VAL A 148 6.78 -3.78 9.09
CA VAL A 148 6.80 -5.13 9.64
C VAL A 148 7.91 -5.90 8.94
N ASP A 149 8.74 -6.61 9.71
CA ASP A 149 9.81 -7.44 9.16
C ASP A 149 9.31 -8.81 8.66
N PRO A 150 10.13 -9.59 7.95
CA PRO A 150 9.73 -10.92 7.45
C PRO A 150 9.35 -11.94 8.53
N LEU A 151 9.69 -11.69 9.79
CA LEU A 151 9.31 -12.52 10.95
C LEU A 151 7.95 -12.09 11.55
N GLY A 152 7.26 -11.12 10.93
CA GLY A 152 5.97 -10.61 11.39
C GLY A 152 6.09 -9.61 12.56
N VAL A 153 7.31 -9.17 12.90
CA VAL A 153 7.55 -8.22 13.99
C VAL A 153 7.40 -6.79 13.48
N THR A 154 6.62 -5.98 14.19
CA THR A 154 6.53 -4.54 13.91
C THR A 154 7.82 -3.85 14.36
N ILE A 155 8.64 -3.38 13.43
CA ILE A 155 9.91 -2.72 13.71
C ILE A 155 9.80 -1.19 13.76
N ALA A 156 8.72 -0.63 13.19
CA ALA A 156 8.38 0.79 13.33
C ALA A 156 6.86 0.97 13.23
N ALA A 157 6.28 1.83 14.06
CA ALA A 157 4.85 2.12 14.05
C ALA A 157 4.56 3.57 14.41
N ALA A 158 3.60 4.17 13.70
CA ALA A 158 3.00 5.44 14.04
C ALA A 158 1.68 5.23 14.80
N ALA A 159 1.27 6.22 15.58
CA ALA A 159 -0.05 6.28 16.19
C ALA A 159 -1.12 6.81 15.20
N GLU A 160 -2.23 7.31 15.72
CA GLU A 160 -3.35 7.80 14.91
C GLU A 160 -3.15 9.23 14.37
N ALA A 161 -2.21 10.00 14.95
CA ALA A 161 -1.92 11.37 14.54
C ALA A 161 -0.96 11.42 13.34
N PRO A 162 -0.94 12.54 12.58
CA PRO A 162 0.05 12.73 11.53
C PRO A 162 1.48 12.55 12.04
N HIS A 163 2.24 11.72 11.37
CA HIS A 163 3.61 11.40 11.77
C HIS A 163 4.46 11.00 10.57
N VAL A 164 5.74 11.35 10.58
CA VAL A 164 6.73 10.82 9.65
C VAL A 164 7.40 9.62 10.32
N LEU A 165 7.08 8.42 9.83
CA LEU A 165 7.66 7.17 10.30
C LEU A 165 8.87 6.82 9.45
N VAL A 166 9.99 6.53 10.11
CA VAL A 166 11.21 6.05 9.46
C VAL A 166 11.50 4.63 9.96
N GLY A 167 11.66 3.70 9.03
CA GLY A 167 12.04 2.32 9.30
C GLY A 167 13.18 1.88 8.39
N GLY A 168 14.17 1.18 8.94
CA GLY A 168 15.24 0.56 8.18
C GLY A 168 14.87 -0.86 7.76
N ILE A 169 15.21 -1.24 6.53
CA ILE A 169 15.09 -2.61 6.02
C ILE A 169 16.47 -3.08 5.53
N ASN A 170 16.77 -4.36 5.70
CA ASN A 170 18.04 -4.98 5.32
C ASN A 170 17.81 -6.08 4.29
N SER A 171 18.78 -6.30 3.42
CA SER A 171 18.75 -7.37 2.40
C SER A 171 19.25 -8.74 2.89
N GLU A 172 19.59 -8.85 4.19
CA GLU A 172 20.10 -10.10 4.81
C GLU A 172 18.98 -11.00 5.31
#